data_e914cb65a22d0958d472a98637ced2dc
#
_entry.id   e914cb65a22d0958d472a98637ced2dc
#
_cell.length_a   1.000
_cell.length_b   1.000
_cell.length_c   1.000
_cell.angle_alpha   90.00
_cell.angle_beta   90.00
_cell.angle_gamma   90.00
#
_symmetry.space_group_name_H-M   'P 1'
#
loop_
_entity.id
_entity.type
_entity.pdbx_description
1 polymer ?
#
loop_
_entity_poly.entity_id
_entity_poly.type
_entity_poly.pdbx_seq_one_letter_code
_entity_poly.pdbx_strand_id
1 'polypeptide(L)'
;TGNLNNAWGVPLSMARLPRHATYAVLEIGMNQPGEIAPLSRLARPHVAIITSIGAAHLEAFDSIAAIAAEKADICAGLVADGIAVLPRDSDQFAVLEARAKAQHARVLTFGRHSSADGCLVSWRKTAEGAVLEAMILGHRHTVTLPLTEEHWASNVLAVLTAVAALGLDPGPAATALGKLRSLPGRGERFTAAIRGGVLTVIDDAYNANPDSMRAALHSLGVMKPAASGRRIAVLGDMLELGDTAASLHKAMAADVTAAGVDLVFAIGPLAAVLFAALPEKNRALAVTSADALPEALDQLLRPDDIVLVKGSKASRASLVVDHFRHRATSRNTQEGVAHAV
;
A
#
# COMPACT_ATOMS: atom_id res chain seq x y z
N THR A 1 0.57 14.12 -11.94
CA THR A 1 1.67 14.57 -11.08
C THR A 1 2.03 13.39 -10.19
N GLY A 2 3.20 12.79 -10.42
CA GLY A 2 3.67 11.64 -9.65
C GLY A 2 4.05 12.02 -8.21
N ASN A 3 4.24 11.02 -7.35
CA ASN A 3 4.75 11.21 -6.00
C ASN A 3 6.24 11.58 -6.06
N LEU A 4 6.58 12.76 -5.56
CA LEU A 4 7.90 13.37 -5.61
C LEU A 4 8.45 13.46 -4.17
N ASN A 5 8.90 12.32 -3.60
CA ASN A 5 9.25 12.16 -2.20
C ASN A 5 10.77 12.04 -1.90
N ASN A 6 11.62 12.30 -2.88
CA ASN A 6 13.07 12.20 -2.77
C ASN A 6 13.75 13.59 -2.72
N ALA A 7 15.10 13.60 -2.71
CA ALA A 7 15.94 14.79 -2.62
C ALA A 7 15.66 15.89 -3.68
N TRP A 8 15.14 15.51 -4.85
CA TRP A 8 14.72 16.46 -5.89
C TRP A 8 13.23 16.79 -5.79
N GLY A 9 12.42 15.79 -5.47
CA GLY A 9 10.97 15.89 -5.50
C GLY A 9 10.37 16.73 -4.39
N VAL A 10 10.89 16.61 -3.17
CA VAL A 10 10.39 17.39 -2.02
C VAL A 10 10.65 18.89 -2.21
N PRO A 11 11.88 19.35 -2.54
CA PRO A 11 12.13 20.77 -2.83
C PRO A 11 11.28 21.30 -3.98
N LEU A 12 11.11 20.51 -5.06
CA LEU A 12 10.28 20.89 -6.19
C LEU A 12 8.81 21.02 -5.81
N SER A 13 8.30 20.13 -4.98
CA SER A 13 6.92 20.18 -4.46
C SER A 13 6.72 21.42 -3.61
N MET A 14 7.69 21.75 -2.76
CA MET A 14 7.67 22.98 -1.95
C MET A 14 7.70 24.25 -2.81
N ALA A 15 8.57 24.30 -3.82
CA ALA A 15 8.66 25.44 -4.74
C ALA A 15 7.37 25.69 -5.53
N ARG A 16 6.56 24.64 -5.70
CA ARG A 16 5.26 24.68 -6.41
C ARG A 16 4.07 24.97 -5.50
N LEU A 17 4.27 25.09 -4.18
CA LEU A 17 3.17 25.40 -3.26
C LEU A 17 2.59 26.77 -3.59
N PRO A 18 1.26 26.87 -3.77
CA PRO A 18 0.61 28.16 -3.94
C PRO A 18 0.81 29.03 -2.69
N ARG A 19 1.06 30.34 -2.87
CA ARG A 19 1.27 31.26 -1.74
C ARG A 19 0.09 31.33 -0.77
N HIS A 20 -1.12 31.01 -1.24
CA HIS A 20 -2.34 30.98 -0.45
C HIS A 20 -2.68 29.61 0.13
N ALA A 21 -1.80 28.60 -0.02
CA ALA A 21 -2.03 27.30 0.58
C ALA A 21 -2.03 27.39 2.11
N THR A 22 -3.13 26.96 2.71
CA THR A 22 -3.28 26.91 4.17
C THR A 22 -2.51 25.75 4.78
N TYR A 23 -2.45 24.62 4.06
CA TYR A 23 -1.76 23.41 4.49
C TYR A 23 -0.90 22.85 3.36
N ALA A 24 0.24 22.28 3.74
CA ALA A 24 1.10 21.51 2.85
C ALA A 24 1.26 20.10 3.42
N VAL A 25 1.03 19.08 2.60
CA VAL A 25 1.27 17.68 2.95
C VAL A 25 2.36 17.18 2.02
N LEU A 26 3.51 16.81 2.60
CA LEU A 26 4.68 16.35 1.87
C LEU A 26 4.98 14.90 2.26
N GLU A 27 5.13 14.02 1.29
CA GLU A 27 5.70 12.70 1.52
C GLU A 27 7.22 12.80 1.41
N ILE A 28 7.91 12.20 2.39
CA ILE A 28 9.37 12.12 2.42
C ILE A 28 9.74 10.64 2.46
N GLY A 29 10.43 10.19 1.43
CA GLY A 29 10.94 8.82 1.30
C GLY A 29 12.46 8.76 1.37
N MET A 30 12.98 7.55 1.46
CA MET A 30 14.41 7.26 1.47
C MET A 30 14.72 6.00 0.66
N ASN A 31 15.92 5.93 0.12
CA ASN A 31 16.55 4.73 -0.42
C ASN A 31 17.86 4.43 0.33
N GLN A 32 18.50 5.45 0.90
CA GLN A 32 19.79 5.38 1.60
C GLN A 32 19.71 6.04 2.98
N PRO A 33 20.58 5.64 3.93
CA PRO A 33 20.74 6.34 5.20
C PRO A 33 21.08 7.82 5.03
N GLY A 34 20.49 8.67 5.87
CA GLY A 34 20.79 10.11 5.92
C GLY A 34 19.97 10.98 4.97
N GLU A 35 19.02 10.42 4.21
CA GLU A 35 18.22 11.18 3.25
C GLU A 35 17.02 11.91 3.90
N ILE A 36 16.46 11.39 5.00
CA ILE A 36 15.24 11.95 5.59
C ILE A 36 15.48 13.25 6.35
N ALA A 37 16.51 13.30 7.19
CA ALA A 37 16.78 14.47 8.04
C ALA A 37 16.96 15.79 7.25
N PRO A 38 17.73 15.85 6.14
CA PRO A 38 17.87 17.07 5.36
C PRO A 38 16.56 17.53 4.75
N LEU A 39 15.75 16.60 4.25
CA LEU A 39 14.45 16.89 3.64
C LEU A 39 13.43 17.39 4.68
N SER A 40 13.44 16.79 5.87
CA SER A 40 12.60 17.24 6.98
C SER A 40 12.99 18.65 7.44
N ARG A 41 14.29 18.94 7.58
CA ARG A 41 14.78 20.29 7.94
C ARG A 41 14.39 21.34 6.90
N LEU A 42 14.37 20.95 5.63
CA LEU A 42 13.91 21.84 4.56
C LEU A 42 12.40 22.09 4.67
N ALA A 43 11.62 21.02 4.89
CA ALA A 43 10.15 21.08 4.98
C ALA A 43 9.66 21.79 6.25
N ARG A 44 10.41 21.71 7.37
CA ARG A 44 10.07 22.30 8.68
C ARG A 44 8.61 21.98 9.10
N PRO A 45 8.26 20.70 9.25
CA PRO A 45 6.88 20.32 9.52
C PRO A 45 6.42 20.73 10.91
N HIS A 46 5.13 21.04 11.05
CA HIS A 46 4.45 21.20 12.34
C HIS A 46 4.05 19.82 12.90
N VAL A 47 3.71 18.90 12.02
CA VAL A 47 3.38 17.52 12.36
C VAL A 47 4.16 16.59 11.44
N ALA A 48 4.90 15.66 12.02
CA ALA A 48 5.59 14.58 11.31
C ALA A 48 4.85 13.25 11.58
N ILE A 49 4.55 12.49 10.53
CA ILE A 49 3.83 11.22 10.64
C ILE A 49 4.74 10.09 10.17
N ILE A 50 4.84 9.02 10.95
CA ILE A 50 5.41 7.75 10.50
C ILE A 50 4.28 6.74 10.42
N THR A 51 3.95 6.29 9.20
CA THR A 51 2.79 5.43 8.96
C THR A 51 3.03 3.99 9.39
N SER A 52 4.18 3.44 9.01
CA SER A 52 4.59 2.06 9.35
C SER A 52 6.10 1.87 9.22
N ILE A 53 6.59 0.85 9.91
CA ILE A 53 7.95 0.32 9.75
C ILE A 53 7.80 -1.11 9.23
N GLY A 54 8.51 -1.42 8.15
CA GLY A 54 8.52 -2.75 7.54
C GLY A 54 9.85 -3.05 6.88
N ALA A 55 10.01 -4.27 6.39
CA ALA A 55 11.20 -4.76 5.71
C ALA A 55 11.28 -4.25 4.26
N ALA A 56 11.46 -2.94 4.10
CA ALA A 56 11.72 -2.29 2.83
C ALA A 56 13.13 -1.68 2.84
N HIS A 57 13.81 -1.64 1.70
CA HIS A 57 15.16 -1.07 1.56
C HIS A 57 16.25 -1.79 2.40
N LEU A 58 16.07 -3.09 2.72
CA LEU A 58 17.03 -3.89 3.50
C LEU A 58 18.42 -4.00 2.85
N GLU A 59 18.52 -3.75 1.54
CA GLU A 59 19.77 -3.70 0.83
C GLU A 59 20.68 -2.52 1.28
N ALA A 60 20.05 -1.42 1.71
CA ALA A 60 20.77 -0.22 2.15
C ALA A 60 20.85 -0.09 3.67
N PHE A 61 20.16 -0.93 4.43
CA PHE A 61 20.07 -0.85 5.88
C PHE A 61 20.36 -2.20 6.53
N ASP A 62 21.20 -2.20 7.56
CA ASP A 62 21.62 -3.42 8.26
C ASP A 62 20.47 -4.11 9.04
N SER A 63 19.39 -3.39 9.34
CA SER A 63 18.29 -3.93 10.13
C SER A 63 17.00 -3.09 10.01
N ILE A 64 15.86 -3.69 10.41
CA ILE A 64 14.58 -2.98 10.54
C ILE A 64 14.69 -1.84 11.57
N ALA A 65 15.51 -1.99 12.61
CA ALA A 65 15.77 -0.94 13.60
C ALA A 65 16.51 0.25 12.98
N ALA A 66 17.45 0.01 12.06
CA ALA A 66 18.12 1.07 11.31
C ALA A 66 17.14 1.81 10.38
N ILE A 67 16.25 1.09 9.71
CA ILE A 67 15.16 1.68 8.91
C ILE A 67 14.25 2.54 9.80
N ALA A 68 13.89 2.07 10.99
CA ALA A 68 13.08 2.81 11.95
C ALA A 68 13.77 4.10 12.41
N ALA A 69 15.08 4.01 12.71
CA ALA A 69 15.87 5.16 13.11
C ALA A 69 15.93 6.23 12.01
N GLU A 70 16.19 5.83 10.76
CA GLU A 70 16.20 6.75 9.61
C GLU A 70 14.81 7.38 9.39
N LYS A 71 13.74 6.59 9.42
CA LYS A 71 12.38 7.14 9.28
C LYS A 71 12.05 8.11 10.42
N ALA A 72 12.52 7.86 11.64
CA ALA A 72 12.32 8.75 12.78
C ALA A 72 13.07 10.07 12.64
N ASP A 73 14.09 10.15 11.80
CA ASP A 73 14.80 11.39 11.47
C ASP A 73 13.90 12.42 10.73
N ILE A 74 12.68 12.04 10.35
CA ILE A 74 11.65 13.01 9.94
C ILE A 74 11.33 14.03 11.06
N CYS A 75 11.59 13.68 12.31
CA CYS A 75 11.43 14.59 13.43
C CYS A 75 12.53 15.67 13.50
N ALA A 76 13.67 15.49 12.82
CA ALA A 76 14.81 16.43 12.87
C ALA A 76 14.51 17.81 12.31
N GLY A 77 13.44 17.96 11.53
CA GLY A 77 13.00 19.24 10.96
C GLY A 77 11.79 19.83 11.65
N LEU A 78 11.21 19.18 12.66
CA LEU A 78 10.03 19.70 13.36
C LEU A 78 10.31 21.13 13.89
N VAL A 79 9.32 22.00 13.74
CA VAL A 79 9.34 23.33 14.35
C VAL A 79 9.30 23.22 15.89
N ALA A 80 9.55 24.34 16.60
CA ALA A 80 9.34 24.38 18.04
C ALA A 80 7.89 23.96 18.37
N ASP A 81 7.72 23.12 19.41
CA ASP A 81 6.45 22.50 19.81
C ASP A 81 5.82 21.57 18.75
N GLY A 82 6.60 21.15 17.74
CA GLY A 82 6.16 20.25 16.69
C GLY A 82 5.80 18.86 17.25
N ILE A 83 4.93 18.16 16.54
CA ILE A 83 4.33 16.91 17.00
C ILE A 83 4.75 15.76 16.08
N ALA A 84 5.19 14.66 16.70
CA ALA A 84 5.42 13.38 16.03
C ALA A 84 4.20 12.47 16.25
N VAL A 85 3.59 11.99 15.16
CA VAL A 85 2.47 11.03 15.16
C VAL A 85 3.02 9.67 14.79
N LEU A 86 3.05 8.74 15.75
CA LEU A 86 3.80 7.48 15.67
C LEU A 86 2.91 6.24 15.79
N PRO A 87 3.20 5.14 15.04
CA PRO A 87 2.46 3.89 15.14
C PRO A 87 2.78 3.15 16.47
N ARG A 88 1.83 3.13 17.40
CA ARG A 88 2.00 2.53 18.73
C ARG A 88 2.21 1.01 18.69
N ASP A 89 1.63 0.36 17.70
CA ASP A 89 1.68 -1.10 17.55
C ASP A 89 2.95 -1.60 16.85
N SER A 90 3.84 -0.68 16.43
CA SER A 90 5.10 -1.07 15.78
C SER A 90 6.06 -1.72 16.76
N ASP A 91 6.67 -2.84 16.40
CA ASP A 91 7.77 -3.47 17.16
C ASP A 91 8.96 -2.52 17.35
N GLN A 92 9.07 -1.50 16.50
CA GLN A 92 10.12 -0.48 16.54
C GLN A 92 9.66 0.79 17.29
N PHE A 93 8.51 0.78 17.97
CA PHE A 93 7.96 1.97 18.62
C PHE A 93 8.95 2.63 19.58
N ALA A 94 9.70 1.87 20.37
CA ALA A 94 10.69 2.41 21.30
C ALA A 94 11.79 3.24 20.58
N VAL A 95 12.24 2.78 19.42
CA VAL A 95 13.22 3.51 18.59
C VAL A 95 12.61 4.82 18.07
N LEU A 96 11.40 4.76 17.55
CA LEU A 96 10.68 5.93 17.02
C LEU A 96 10.46 6.99 18.11
N GLU A 97 9.96 6.55 19.26
CA GLU A 97 9.67 7.45 20.39
C GLU A 97 10.93 8.09 20.95
N ALA A 98 12.02 7.31 21.14
CA ALA A 98 13.30 7.83 21.62
C ALA A 98 13.87 8.91 20.67
N ARG A 99 13.82 8.66 19.35
CA ARG A 99 14.27 9.63 18.34
C ARG A 99 13.44 10.90 18.34
N ALA A 100 12.10 10.79 18.41
CA ALA A 100 11.21 11.94 18.48
C ALA A 100 11.46 12.79 19.74
N LYS A 101 11.61 12.15 20.91
CA LYS A 101 11.92 12.82 22.17
C LYS A 101 13.29 13.52 22.15
N ALA A 102 14.30 12.92 21.49
CA ALA A 102 15.61 13.55 21.31
C ALA A 102 15.55 14.84 20.47
N GLN A 103 14.54 15.00 19.64
CA GLN A 103 14.24 16.24 18.89
C GLN A 103 13.26 17.16 19.63
N HIS A 104 13.00 16.91 20.92
CA HIS A 104 12.03 17.65 21.74
C HIS A 104 10.60 17.67 21.18
N ALA A 105 10.25 16.70 20.31
CA ALA A 105 8.93 16.60 19.75
C ALA A 105 7.91 16.12 20.82
N ARG A 106 6.72 16.71 20.81
CA ARG A 106 5.58 16.11 21.47
C ARG A 106 5.14 14.86 20.69
N VAL A 107 4.96 13.74 21.37
CA VAL A 107 4.56 12.49 20.73
C VAL A 107 3.07 12.27 20.91
N LEU A 108 2.35 12.01 19.82
CA LEU A 108 1.04 11.40 19.79
C LEU A 108 1.14 10.04 19.09
N THR A 109 0.31 9.12 19.50
CA THR A 109 0.38 7.72 19.03
C THR A 109 -0.94 7.31 18.37
N PHE A 110 -0.85 6.38 17.40
CA PHE A 110 -2.04 5.77 16.82
C PHE A 110 -1.87 4.26 16.68
N GLY A 111 -2.98 3.52 16.72
CA GLY A 111 -2.97 2.07 16.58
C GLY A 111 -4.14 1.38 17.24
N ARG A 112 -3.98 0.07 17.48
CA ARG A 112 -4.96 -0.78 18.17
C ARG A 112 -4.77 -0.81 19.67
N HIS A 113 -3.57 -0.46 20.13
CA HIS A 113 -3.26 -0.45 21.55
C HIS A 113 -4.16 0.56 22.28
N SER A 114 -4.79 0.14 23.36
CA SER A 114 -5.79 0.93 24.10
C SER A 114 -5.24 2.24 24.69
N SER A 115 -3.92 2.35 24.83
CA SER A 115 -3.25 3.58 25.29
C SER A 115 -2.85 4.51 24.15
N ALA A 116 -3.16 4.19 22.88
CA ALA A 116 -2.89 5.09 21.79
C ALA A 116 -3.82 6.30 21.80
N ASP A 117 -3.28 7.49 21.48
CA ASP A 117 -4.03 8.74 21.41
C ASP A 117 -5.08 8.71 20.29
N GLY A 118 -4.77 8.01 19.17
CA GLY A 118 -5.70 7.62 18.12
C GLY A 118 -5.90 6.11 18.12
N CYS A 119 -6.90 5.62 18.88
CA CYS A 119 -7.12 4.19 19.09
C CYS A 119 -8.23 3.63 18.21
N LEU A 120 -7.99 2.48 17.57
CA LEU A 120 -9.02 1.71 16.87
C LEU A 120 -9.97 1.08 17.88
N VAL A 121 -11.26 1.39 17.79
CA VAL A 121 -12.32 0.76 18.59
C VAL A 121 -12.88 -0.45 17.86
N SER A 122 -13.25 -0.27 16.57
CA SER A 122 -13.77 -1.36 15.76
C SER A 122 -13.48 -1.14 14.27
N TRP A 123 -13.36 -2.24 13.53
CA TRP A 123 -13.32 -2.30 12.09
C TRP A 123 -14.31 -3.34 11.59
N ARG A 124 -15.29 -2.94 10.79
CA ARG A 124 -16.31 -3.84 10.29
C ARG A 124 -16.48 -3.66 8.78
N LYS A 125 -16.26 -4.74 8.04
CA LYS A 125 -16.53 -4.76 6.59
C LYS A 125 -18.03 -4.68 6.32
N THR A 126 -18.40 -3.98 5.25
CA THR A 126 -19.77 -3.85 4.73
C THR A 126 -19.80 -4.24 3.26
N ALA A 127 -20.97 -4.28 2.66
CA ALA A 127 -21.10 -4.55 1.22
C ALA A 127 -20.42 -3.48 0.35
N GLU A 128 -20.35 -2.23 0.84
CA GLU A 128 -19.85 -1.06 0.10
C GLU A 128 -18.45 -0.60 0.55
N GLY A 129 -17.81 -1.31 1.50
CA GLY A 129 -16.52 -0.91 2.03
C GLY A 129 -16.29 -1.35 3.46
N ALA A 130 -15.97 -0.43 4.36
CA ALA A 130 -15.81 -0.69 5.79
C ALA A 130 -16.27 0.49 6.65
N VAL A 131 -16.67 0.19 7.87
CA VAL A 131 -16.93 1.19 8.93
C VAL A 131 -15.90 1.01 10.02
N LEU A 132 -15.22 2.10 10.34
CA LEU A 132 -14.23 2.20 11.40
C LEU A 132 -14.79 3.08 12.52
N GLU A 133 -14.66 2.62 13.77
CA GLU A 133 -14.82 3.47 14.95
C GLU A 133 -13.47 3.70 15.61
N ALA A 134 -13.19 4.93 15.96
CA ALA A 134 -11.93 5.34 16.60
C ALA A 134 -12.17 6.27 17.78
N MET A 135 -11.27 6.22 18.76
CA MET A 135 -11.11 7.27 19.77
C MET A 135 -9.91 8.11 19.39
N ILE A 136 -10.11 9.40 19.17
CA ILE A 136 -9.05 10.36 18.84
C ILE A 136 -8.99 11.39 19.96
N LEU A 137 -7.91 11.41 20.73
CA LEU A 137 -7.74 12.27 21.92
C LEU A 137 -8.96 12.27 22.85
N GLY A 138 -9.56 11.10 23.09
CA GLY A 138 -10.71 10.91 23.96
C GLY A 138 -12.09 11.16 23.31
N HIS A 139 -12.16 11.55 22.04
CA HIS A 139 -13.40 11.76 21.31
C HIS A 139 -13.66 10.63 20.30
N ARG A 140 -14.90 10.14 20.26
CA ARG A 140 -15.32 9.07 19.33
C ARG A 140 -15.60 9.63 17.94
N HIS A 141 -15.05 8.97 16.95
CA HIS A 141 -15.28 9.25 15.53
C HIS A 141 -15.66 7.97 14.79
N THR A 142 -16.59 8.11 13.85
CA THR A 142 -16.98 7.03 12.93
C THR A 142 -16.60 7.43 11.52
N VAL A 143 -15.91 6.53 10.81
CA VAL A 143 -15.49 6.74 9.42
C VAL A 143 -16.06 5.62 8.56
N THR A 144 -16.80 5.97 7.53
CA THR A 144 -17.22 5.02 6.49
C THR A 144 -16.25 5.14 5.32
N LEU A 145 -15.63 4.03 4.94
CA LEU A 145 -14.65 3.97 3.86
C LEU A 145 -15.18 3.10 2.72
N PRO A 146 -14.96 3.48 1.45
CA PRO A 146 -15.24 2.61 0.30
C PRO A 146 -14.15 1.55 0.08
N LEU A 147 -13.28 1.34 1.06
CA LEU A 147 -12.11 0.45 1.05
C LEU A 147 -12.32 -0.64 2.09
N THR A 148 -11.96 -1.89 1.77
CA THR A 148 -12.27 -3.06 2.58
C THR A 148 -11.06 -3.66 3.29
N GLU A 149 -9.86 -3.25 2.92
CA GLU A 149 -8.60 -3.77 3.45
C GLU A 149 -8.28 -3.14 4.81
N GLU A 150 -8.02 -3.98 5.81
CA GLU A 150 -7.89 -3.55 7.19
C GLU A 150 -6.69 -2.64 7.48
N HIS A 151 -5.65 -2.69 6.63
CA HIS A 151 -4.51 -1.78 6.75
C HIS A 151 -4.90 -0.29 6.61
N TRP A 152 -6.04 0.01 5.96
CA TRP A 152 -6.59 1.37 5.90
C TRP A 152 -6.98 1.91 7.26
N ALA A 153 -7.30 1.03 8.23
CA ALA A 153 -7.61 1.49 9.59
C ALA A 153 -6.44 2.26 10.20
N SER A 154 -5.22 1.73 10.07
CA SER A 154 -4.01 2.39 10.56
C SER A 154 -3.78 3.75 9.89
N ASN A 155 -3.97 3.83 8.57
CA ASN A 155 -3.82 5.08 7.83
C ASN A 155 -4.86 6.14 8.24
N VAL A 156 -6.12 5.71 8.45
CA VAL A 156 -7.20 6.59 8.94
C VAL A 156 -6.87 7.13 10.33
N LEU A 157 -6.43 6.27 11.25
CA LEU A 157 -6.02 6.70 12.59
C LEU A 157 -4.87 7.70 12.54
N ALA A 158 -3.85 7.44 11.72
CA ALA A 158 -2.73 8.37 11.52
C ALA A 158 -3.21 9.75 11.05
N VAL A 159 -4.09 9.79 10.04
CA VAL A 159 -4.65 11.03 9.50
C VAL A 159 -5.48 11.78 10.55
N LEU A 160 -6.43 11.11 11.22
CA LEU A 160 -7.29 11.77 12.21
C LEU A 160 -6.48 12.27 13.41
N THR A 161 -5.49 11.50 13.86
CA THR A 161 -4.58 11.92 14.94
C THR A 161 -3.73 13.12 14.52
N ALA A 162 -3.26 13.14 13.27
CA ALA A 162 -2.50 14.29 12.76
C ALA A 162 -3.37 15.56 12.61
N VAL A 163 -4.62 15.42 12.20
CA VAL A 163 -5.58 16.53 12.15
C VAL A 163 -5.83 17.09 13.56
N ALA A 164 -6.05 16.20 14.54
CA ALA A 164 -6.20 16.60 15.93
C ALA A 164 -4.92 17.23 16.51
N ALA A 165 -3.73 16.74 16.10
CA ALA A 165 -2.44 17.31 16.47
C ALA A 165 -2.29 18.78 16.04
N LEU A 166 -2.91 19.17 14.92
CA LEU A 166 -2.96 20.55 14.43
C LEU A 166 -4.01 21.42 15.16
N GLY A 167 -4.70 20.88 16.17
CA GLY A 167 -5.77 21.57 16.87
C GLY A 167 -7.06 21.71 16.05
N LEU A 168 -7.21 20.92 14.99
CA LEU A 168 -8.38 20.92 14.11
C LEU A 168 -9.38 19.84 14.52
N ASP A 169 -10.65 20.02 14.19
CA ASP A 169 -11.67 18.99 14.34
C ASP A 169 -11.47 17.85 13.35
N PRO A 170 -11.31 16.60 13.80
CA PRO A 170 -11.20 15.44 12.91
C PRO A 170 -12.50 15.08 12.15
N GLY A 171 -13.66 15.59 12.56
CA GLY A 171 -14.96 15.26 11.94
C GLY A 171 -15.04 15.51 10.44
N PRO A 172 -14.67 16.71 9.94
CA PRO A 172 -14.59 16.97 8.50
C PRO A 172 -13.62 16.05 7.76
N ALA A 173 -12.47 15.71 8.38
CA ALA A 173 -11.52 14.75 7.79
C ALA A 173 -12.12 13.33 7.73
N ALA A 174 -12.81 12.88 8.78
CA ALA A 174 -13.52 11.60 8.80
C ALA A 174 -14.55 11.52 7.65
N THR A 175 -15.29 12.59 7.41
CA THR A 175 -16.24 12.68 6.29
C THR A 175 -15.55 12.65 4.92
N ALA A 176 -14.42 13.35 4.77
CA ALA A 176 -13.65 13.39 3.52
C ALA A 176 -13.05 12.04 3.18
N LEU A 177 -12.60 11.27 4.18
CA LEU A 177 -12.09 9.91 4.02
C LEU A 177 -13.12 8.95 3.41
N GLY A 178 -14.42 9.18 3.60
CA GLY A 178 -15.50 8.44 2.94
C GLY A 178 -15.53 8.60 1.41
N LYS A 179 -14.82 9.56 0.86
CA LYS A 179 -14.69 9.80 -0.59
C LYS A 179 -13.42 9.22 -1.20
N LEU A 180 -12.58 8.57 -0.38
CA LEU A 180 -11.36 7.95 -0.88
C LEU A 180 -11.67 6.93 -1.97
N ARG A 181 -10.75 6.82 -2.92
CA ARG A 181 -10.71 5.75 -3.90
C ARG A 181 -9.33 5.13 -3.87
N SER A 182 -9.25 3.84 -4.16
CA SER A 182 -7.96 3.20 -4.37
C SER A 182 -7.20 3.93 -5.47
N LEU A 183 -5.93 4.19 -5.24
CA LEU A 183 -5.05 4.71 -6.28
C LEU A 183 -4.66 3.57 -7.23
N PRO A 184 -4.45 3.86 -8.53
CA PRO A 184 -3.89 2.90 -9.46
C PRO A 184 -2.63 2.25 -8.87
N GLY A 185 -2.53 0.94 -8.98
CA GLY A 185 -1.42 0.18 -8.42
C GLY A 185 -1.46 -0.08 -6.92
N ARG A 186 -2.52 0.33 -6.20
CA ARG A 186 -2.64 0.19 -4.73
C ARG A 186 -3.97 -0.45 -4.31
N GLY A 187 -4.23 -1.64 -4.83
CA GLY A 187 -5.42 -2.43 -4.49
C GLY A 187 -6.68 -1.99 -5.24
N GLU A 188 -6.55 -1.22 -6.31
CA GLU A 188 -7.69 -0.83 -7.14
C GLU A 188 -8.32 -2.06 -7.79
N ARG A 189 -9.65 -2.15 -7.77
CA ARG A 189 -10.40 -3.25 -8.36
C ARG A 189 -11.20 -2.78 -9.57
N PHE A 190 -11.13 -3.54 -10.65
CA PHE A 190 -11.93 -3.31 -11.84
C PHE A 190 -12.25 -4.62 -12.55
N THR A 191 -13.25 -4.60 -13.42
CA THR A 191 -13.60 -5.74 -14.26
C THR A 191 -12.96 -5.60 -15.63
N ALA A 192 -12.45 -6.70 -16.17
CA ALA A 192 -11.92 -6.78 -17.52
C ALA A 192 -12.66 -7.83 -18.34
N ALA A 193 -12.92 -7.54 -19.62
CA ALA A 193 -13.54 -8.48 -20.54
C ALA A 193 -12.51 -9.52 -20.99
N ILE A 194 -12.93 -10.78 -21.00
CA ILE A 194 -12.18 -11.90 -21.58
C ILE A 194 -13.12 -12.74 -22.45
N ARG A 195 -12.55 -13.75 -23.12
CA ARG A 195 -13.38 -14.65 -23.94
C ARG A 195 -14.39 -15.39 -23.05
N GLY A 196 -15.67 -15.20 -23.33
CA GLY A 196 -16.76 -15.87 -22.65
C GLY A 196 -17.31 -15.18 -21.41
N GLY A 197 -16.76 -14.00 -21.00
CA GLY A 197 -17.28 -13.28 -19.85
C GLY A 197 -16.37 -12.16 -19.35
N VAL A 198 -16.35 -11.98 -18.05
CA VAL A 198 -15.52 -10.98 -17.35
C VAL A 198 -14.76 -11.62 -16.20
N LEU A 199 -13.66 -11.00 -15.81
CA LEU A 199 -12.92 -11.32 -14.58
C LEU A 199 -12.72 -10.06 -13.74
N THR A 200 -12.36 -10.23 -12.47
CA THR A 200 -11.99 -9.13 -11.58
C THR A 200 -10.48 -9.02 -11.51
N VAL A 201 -9.94 -7.83 -11.76
CA VAL A 201 -8.52 -7.51 -11.57
C VAL A 201 -8.34 -6.69 -10.30
N ILE A 202 -7.34 -7.04 -9.51
CA ILE A 202 -6.85 -6.28 -8.36
C ILE A 202 -5.48 -5.73 -8.76
N ASP A 203 -5.43 -4.44 -9.04
CA ASP A 203 -4.21 -3.73 -9.38
C ASP A 203 -3.47 -3.30 -8.11
N ASP A 204 -2.46 -4.06 -7.71
CA ASP A 204 -1.55 -3.73 -6.60
C ASP A 204 -0.08 -3.71 -7.08
N ALA A 205 0.11 -3.30 -8.36
CA ALA A 205 1.38 -3.38 -9.08
C ALA A 205 2.29 -2.15 -8.94
N TYR A 206 2.01 -1.25 -8.00
CA TYR A 206 2.87 -0.05 -7.79
C TYR A 206 4.22 -0.41 -7.18
N ASN A 207 4.21 -1.22 -6.12
CA ASN A 207 5.42 -1.72 -5.45
C ASN A 207 5.12 -2.99 -4.65
N ALA A 208 6.17 -3.72 -4.26
CA ALA A 208 6.06 -4.92 -3.45
C ALA A 208 7.21 -5.04 -2.44
N ASN A 209 6.86 -5.42 -1.22
CA ASN A 209 7.74 -5.91 -0.18
C ASN A 209 7.06 -7.10 0.52
N PRO A 210 7.75 -7.86 1.39
CA PRO A 210 7.17 -9.05 2.01
C PRO A 210 5.85 -8.80 2.75
N ASP A 211 5.74 -7.71 3.50
CA ASP A 211 4.54 -7.41 4.29
C ASP A 211 3.35 -7.04 3.40
N SER A 212 3.60 -6.18 2.39
CA SER A 212 2.55 -5.80 1.44
C SER A 212 2.14 -6.96 0.54
N MET A 213 3.05 -7.87 0.18
CA MET A 213 2.75 -9.08 -0.58
C MET A 213 1.86 -10.01 0.24
N ARG A 214 2.20 -10.26 1.51
CA ARG A 214 1.39 -11.05 2.44
C ARG A 214 0.00 -10.47 2.63
N ALA A 215 -0.10 -9.15 2.82
CA ALA A 215 -1.39 -8.46 2.97
C ALA A 215 -2.27 -8.59 1.72
N ALA A 216 -1.69 -8.47 0.52
CA ALA A 216 -2.41 -8.62 -0.74
C ALA A 216 -2.89 -10.05 -0.97
N LEU A 217 -2.04 -11.06 -0.69
CA LEU A 217 -2.41 -12.48 -0.76
C LEU A 217 -3.52 -12.80 0.24
N HIS A 218 -3.44 -12.31 1.48
CA HIS A 218 -4.50 -12.47 2.45
C HIS A 218 -5.82 -11.85 1.96
N SER A 219 -5.78 -10.64 1.41
CA SER A 219 -6.95 -9.97 0.83
C SER A 219 -7.57 -10.78 -0.31
N LEU A 220 -6.75 -11.36 -1.19
CA LEU A 220 -7.20 -12.26 -2.24
C LEU A 220 -7.88 -13.51 -1.65
N GLY A 221 -7.28 -14.10 -0.61
CA GLY A 221 -7.76 -15.32 0.04
C GLY A 221 -9.15 -15.19 0.66
N VAL A 222 -9.53 -14.02 1.18
CA VAL A 222 -10.86 -13.79 1.75
C VAL A 222 -11.93 -13.48 0.70
N MET A 223 -11.55 -13.18 -0.55
CA MET A 223 -12.48 -12.96 -1.65
C MET A 223 -13.04 -14.31 -2.13
N LYS A 224 -14.34 -14.32 -2.43
CA LYS A 224 -15.02 -15.49 -2.98
C LYS A 224 -15.25 -15.28 -4.47
N PRO A 225 -14.56 -16.02 -5.35
CA PRO A 225 -14.90 -16.03 -6.76
C PRO A 225 -16.36 -16.50 -6.97
N ALA A 226 -16.99 -16.10 -8.06
CA ALA A 226 -18.28 -16.68 -8.45
C ALA A 226 -18.14 -18.18 -8.79
N ALA A 227 -19.23 -18.89 -9.06
CA ALA A 227 -19.32 -20.36 -9.00
C ALA A 227 -18.21 -21.14 -9.74
N SER A 228 -17.66 -20.62 -10.84
CA SER A 228 -16.59 -21.27 -11.63
C SER A 228 -15.24 -20.57 -11.57
N GLY A 229 -15.17 -19.45 -10.88
CA GLY A 229 -13.98 -18.60 -10.81
C GLY A 229 -12.91 -19.16 -9.87
N ARG A 230 -11.69 -18.73 -10.11
CA ARG A 230 -10.48 -19.10 -9.35
C ARG A 230 -9.80 -17.86 -8.79
N ARG A 231 -8.92 -18.05 -7.81
CA ARG A 231 -7.96 -17.04 -7.34
C ARG A 231 -6.66 -17.18 -8.09
N ILE A 232 -6.29 -16.15 -8.83
CA ILE A 232 -5.07 -16.11 -9.65
C ILE A 232 -4.15 -15.04 -9.09
N ALA A 233 -2.84 -15.33 -9.00
CA ALA A 233 -1.85 -14.35 -8.59
C ALA A 233 -0.79 -14.18 -9.68
N VAL A 234 -0.57 -12.95 -10.11
CA VAL A 234 0.55 -12.53 -10.97
C VAL A 234 1.53 -11.79 -10.08
N LEU A 235 2.65 -12.43 -9.76
CA LEU A 235 3.60 -11.96 -8.76
C LEU A 235 4.93 -11.62 -9.41
N GLY A 236 5.34 -10.36 -9.28
CA GLY A 236 6.66 -9.89 -9.69
C GLY A 236 7.66 -9.89 -8.54
N ASP A 237 8.93 -9.70 -8.88
CA ASP A 237 10.02 -9.59 -7.90
C ASP A 237 9.72 -8.52 -6.84
N MET A 238 10.08 -8.81 -5.61
CA MET A 238 10.25 -7.84 -4.54
C MET A 238 11.73 -7.45 -4.51
N LEU A 239 12.03 -6.20 -4.81
CA LEU A 239 13.40 -5.69 -4.87
C LEU A 239 13.84 -5.03 -3.56
N GLU A 240 15.11 -4.67 -3.49
CA GLU A 240 15.72 -3.96 -2.35
C GLU A 240 15.73 -4.78 -1.04
N LEU A 241 15.80 -6.11 -1.15
CA LEU A 241 15.81 -7.04 -0.02
C LEU A 241 17.21 -7.61 0.30
N GLY A 242 18.23 -7.20 -0.46
CA GLY A 242 19.62 -7.65 -0.30
C GLY A 242 19.76 -9.16 -0.36
N ASP A 243 20.69 -9.72 0.40
CA ASP A 243 21.01 -11.15 0.41
C ASP A 243 19.84 -12.05 0.85
N THR A 244 18.85 -11.48 1.52
CA THR A 244 17.65 -12.20 1.99
C THR A 244 16.58 -12.36 0.92
N ALA A 245 16.73 -11.73 -0.25
CA ALA A 245 15.71 -11.67 -1.29
C ALA A 245 15.17 -13.05 -1.70
N ALA A 246 16.05 -14.00 -2.02
CA ALA A 246 15.63 -15.33 -2.45
C ALA A 246 14.89 -16.10 -1.35
N SER A 247 15.35 -16.03 -0.10
CA SER A 247 14.73 -16.68 1.06
C SER A 247 13.35 -16.11 1.37
N LEU A 248 13.19 -14.78 1.29
CA LEU A 248 11.91 -14.10 1.50
C LEU A 248 10.91 -14.44 0.39
N HIS A 249 11.33 -14.48 -0.87
CA HIS A 249 10.46 -14.94 -1.97
C HIS A 249 10.02 -16.39 -1.77
N LYS A 250 10.94 -17.28 -1.42
CA LYS A 250 10.61 -18.69 -1.14
C LYS A 250 9.58 -18.82 -0.01
N ALA A 251 9.71 -18.03 1.04
CA ALA A 251 8.81 -18.05 2.17
C ALA A 251 7.37 -17.67 1.78
N MET A 252 7.17 -16.79 0.79
CA MET A 252 5.83 -16.38 0.31
C MET A 252 5.01 -17.56 -0.26
N ALA A 253 5.63 -18.68 -0.61
CA ALA A 253 4.89 -19.87 -1.09
C ALA A 253 3.89 -20.38 -0.05
N ALA A 254 4.18 -20.24 1.25
CA ALA A 254 3.24 -20.58 2.32
C ALA A 254 2.03 -19.63 2.32
N ASP A 255 2.26 -18.32 2.14
CA ASP A 255 1.20 -17.31 2.11
C ASP A 255 0.29 -17.50 0.87
N VAL A 256 0.87 -17.83 -0.29
CA VAL A 256 0.13 -18.19 -1.52
C VAL A 256 -0.79 -19.38 -1.28
N THR A 257 -0.25 -20.43 -0.61
CA THR A 257 -1.01 -21.64 -0.29
C THR A 257 -2.13 -21.35 0.71
N ALA A 258 -1.83 -20.60 1.77
CA ALA A 258 -2.81 -20.20 2.79
C ALA A 258 -3.95 -19.33 2.22
N ALA A 259 -3.65 -18.51 1.22
CA ALA A 259 -4.64 -17.72 0.50
C ALA A 259 -5.52 -18.56 -0.45
N GLY A 260 -5.22 -19.84 -0.64
CA GLY A 260 -5.95 -20.71 -1.56
C GLY A 260 -5.88 -20.23 -3.01
N VAL A 261 -4.70 -19.76 -3.43
CA VAL A 261 -4.46 -19.36 -4.82
C VAL A 261 -4.42 -20.58 -5.70
N ASP A 262 -5.22 -20.58 -6.76
CA ASP A 262 -5.33 -21.71 -7.68
C ASP A 262 -4.17 -21.75 -8.69
N LEU A 263 -3.80 -20.60 -9.26
CA LEU A 263 -2.72 -20.47 -10.23
C LEU A 263 -1.86 -19.25 -9.95
N VAL A 264 -0.54 -19.43 -10.13
CA VAL A 264 0.45 -18.37 -10.00
C VAL A 264 1.20 -18.18 -11.33
N PHE A 265 1.31 -16.92 -11.73
CA PHE A 265 2.24 -16.45 -12.74
C PHE A 265 3.36 -15.68 -12.04
N ALA A 266 4.60 -15.94 -12.37
CA ALA A 266 5.76 -15.29 -11.77
C ALA A 266 6.52 -14.45 -12.78
N ILE A 267 6.95 -13.24 -12.39
CA ILE A 267 7.71 -12.31 -13.24
C ILE A 267 9.04 -12.02 -12.56
N GLY A 268 10.12 -12.45 -13.17
CA GLY A 268 11.48 -12.21 -12.73
C GLY A 268 12.13 -13.39 -11.99
N PRO A 269 13.44 -13.31 -11.79
CA PRO A 269 14.24 -14.42 -11.25
C PRO A 269 13.93 -14.74 -9.78
N LEU A 270 13.61 -13.73 -8.97
CA LEU A 270 13.28 -13.93 -7.55
C LEU A 270 11.87 -14.48 -7.38
N ALA A 271 10.88 -13.99 -8.14
CA ALA A 271 9.54 -14.57 -8.18
C ALA A 271 9.55 -16.01 -8.71
N ALA A 272 10.49 -16.37 -9.57
CA ALA A 272 10.69 -17.76 -10.01
C ALA A 272 11.13 -18.68 -8.86
N VAL A 273 11.84 -18.18 -7.84
CA VAL A 273 12.18 -18.95 -6.63
C VAL A 273 10.93 -19.28 -5.82
N LEU A 274 10.02 -18.30 -5.64
CA LEU A 274 8.71 -18.54 -5.04
C LEU A 274 7.92 -19.57 -5.85
N PHE A 275 7.82 -19.37 -7.17
CA PHE A 275 7.12 -20.26 -8.09
C PHE A 275 7.60 -21.71 -8.00
N ALA A 276 8.92 -21.93 -7.95
CA ALA A 276 9.51 -23.25 -7.81
C ALA A 276 9.21 -23.92 -6.46
N ALA A 277 8.89 -23.13 -5.42
CA ALA A 277 8.54 -23.65 -4.09
C ALA A 277 7.03 -24.00 -3.96
N LEU A 278 6.19 -23.63 -4.92
CA LEU A 278 4.76 -23.96 -4.92
C LEU A 278 4.52 -25.42 -5.32
N PRO A 279 3.37 -26.02 -4.93
CA PRO A 279 2.90 -27.25 -5.52
C PRO A 279 2.73 -27.13 -7.05
N GLU A 280 3.06 -28.17 -7.81
CA GLU A 280 3.03 -28.14 -9.28
C GLU A 280 1.66 -27.73 -9.85
N LYS A 281 0.58 -28.19 -9.25
CA LYS A 281 -0.79 -27.84 -9.63
C LYS A 281 -1.12 -26.35 -9.55
N ASN A 282 -0.37 -25.57 -8.78
CA ASN A 282 -0.57 -24.11 -8.61
C ASN A 282 0.36 -23.30 -9.53
N ARG A 283 1.26 -23.95 -10.28
CA ARG A 283 2.21 -23.28 -11.17
C ARG A 283 1.61 -23.12 -12.56
N ALA A 284 1.38 -21.88 -13.00
CA ALA A 284 0.94 -21.59 -14.36
C ALA A 284 2.14 -21.35 -15.29
N LEU A 285 2.85 -20.23 -15.08
CA LEU A 285 3.98 -19.83 -15.90
C LEU A 285 4.93 -18.93 -15.13
N ALA A 286 6.24 -19.12 -15.28
CA ALA A 286 7.27 -18.20 -14.83
C ALA A 286 7.98 -17.60 -16.05
N VAL A 287 8.11 -16.27 -16.05
CA VAL A 287 8.74 -15.49 -17.13
C VAL A 287 9.79 -14.54 -16.56
N THR A 288 10.74 -14.14 -17.40
CA THR A 288 11.75 -13.15 -17.01
C THR A 288 11.26 -11.71 -17.16
N SER A 289 10.25 -11.46 -17.99
CA SER A 289 9.66 -10.14 -18.24
C SER A 289 8.14 -10.21 -18.34
N ALA A 290 7.46 -9.19 -17.82
CA ALA A 290 6.00 -9.08 -17.83
C ALA A 290 5.39 -9.07 -19.24
N ASP A 291 6.14 -8.61 -20.24
CA ASP A 291 5.71 -8.55 -21.66
C ASP A 291 5.37 -9.95 -22.23
N ALA A 292 5.90 -11.01 -21.65
CA ALA A 292 5.67 -12.41 -22.10
C ALA A 292 4.37 -13.03 -21.54
N LEU A 293 3.66 -12.37 -20.61
CA LEU A 293 2.47 -12.94 -19.98
C LEU A 293 1.14 -12.75 -20.73
N PRO A 294 0.89 -11.69 -21.48
CA PRO A 294 -0.44 -11.40 -22.03
C PRO A 294 -1.09 -12.56 -22.77
N GLU A 295 -0.34 -13.23 -23.63
CA GLU A 295 -0.86 -14.38 -24.41
C GLU A 295 -1.22 -15.57 -23.50
N ALA A 296 -0.37 -15.92 -22.56
CA ALA A 296 -0.62 -17.02 -21.62
C ALA A 296 -1.81 -16.73 -20.70
N LEU A 297 -1.95 -15.47 -20.26
CA LEU A 297 -3.12 -15.03 -19.46
C LEU A 297 -4.41 -15.19 -20.27
N ASP A 298 -4.42 -14.78 -21.54
CA ASP A 298 -5.58 -14.91 -22.44
C ASP A 298 -6.02 -16.35 -22.68
N GLN A 299 -5.08 -17.27 -22.67
CA GLN A 299 -5.36 -18.70 -22.86
C GLN A 299 -5.82 -19.40 -21.59
N LEU A 300 -5.30 -19.01 -20.43
CA LEU A 300 -5.47 -19.72 -19.17
C LEU A 300 -6.57 -19.16 -18.26
N LEU A 301 -6.88 -17.85 -18.38
CA LEU A 301 -7.89 -17.21 -17.54
C LEU A 301 -9.30 -17.55 -18.01
N ARG A 302 -10.24 -17.55 -17.06
CA ARG A 302 -11.64 -17.92 -17.25
C ARG A 302 -12.57 -16.83 -16.70
N PRO A 303 -13.82 -16.78 -17.16
CA PRO A 303 -14.83 -15.94 -16.52
C PRO A 303 -14.89 -16.18 -15.02
N ASP A 304 -15.16 -15.11 -14.27
CA ASP A 304 -15.28 -15.07 -12.82
C ASP A 304 -13.96 -15.26 -12.04
N ASP A 305 -12.81 -15.42 -12.72
CA ASP A 305 -11.51 -15.42 -12.05
C ASP A 305 -11.26 -14.06 -11.36
N ILE A 306 -10.59 -14.11 -10.20
CA ILE A 306 -10.07 -12.93 -9.50
C ILE A 306 -8.55 -12.94 -9.65
N VAL A 307 -8.01 -11.92 -10.30
CA VAL A 307 -6.58 -11.81 -10.65
C VAL A 307 -5.94 -10.70 -9.80
N LEU A 308 -5.08 -11.06 -8.88
CA LEU A 308 -4.19 -10.13 -8.19
C LEU A 308 -2.93 -9.93 -9.02
N VAL A 309 -2.57 -8.66 -9.28
CA VAL A 309 -1.30 -8.32 -9.92
C VAL A 309 -0.46 -7.51 -8.94
N LYS A 310 0.71 -8.02 -8.53
CA LYS A 310 1.59 -7.36 -7.58
C LYS A 310 3.08 -7.63 -7.87
N GLY A 311 3.89 -6.58 -7.76
CA GLY A 311 5.35 -6.64 -7.91
C GLY A 311 5.99 -5.30 -7.63
N SER A 312 7.31 -5.26 -7.48
CA SER A 312 8.05 -4.01 -7.40
C SER A 312 7.92 -3.22 -8.72
N LYS A 313 8.11 -1.92 -8.67
CA LYS A 313 7.99 -1.06 -9.85
C LYS A 313 8.86 -1.54 -11.03
N ALA A 314 10.08 -1.99 -10.74
CA ALA A 314 11.00 -2.45 -11.77
C ALA A 314 10.64 -3.85 -12.33
N SER A 315 9.81 -4.65 -11.64
CA SER A 315 9.28 -5.90 -12.19
C SER A 315 8.34 -5.68 -13.37
N ARG A 316 7.86 -4.43 -13.54
CA ARG A 316 6.90 -4.02 -14.58
C ARG A 316 5.60 -4.82 -14.59
N ALA A 317 5.20 -5.38 -13.44
CA ALA A 317 3.93 -6.11 -13.31
C ALA A 317 2.73 -5.26 -13.75
N SER A 318 2.83 -3.92 -13.69
CA SER A 318 1.82 -2.98 -14.19
C SER A 318 1.45 -3.18 -15.67
N LEU A 319 2.36 -3.73 -16.51
CA LEU A 319 2.04 -4.04 -17.91
C LEU A 319 0.91 -5.08 -18.03
N VAL A 320 0.83 -6.01 -17.08
CA VAL A 320 -0.29 -6.97 -17.02
C VAL A 320 -1.59 -6.24 -16.68
N VAL A 321 -1.55 -5.25 -15.79
CA VAL A 321 -2.72 -4.41 -15.47
C VAL A 321 -3.16 -3.62 -16.69
N ASP A 322 -2.23 -3.00 -17.41
CA ASP A 322 -2.49 -2.22 -18.63
C ASP A 322 -3.15 -3.10 -19.70
N HIS A 323 -2.69 -4.35 -19.87
CA HIS A 323 -3.31 -5.31 -20.77
C HIS A 323 -4.81 -5.52 -20.48
N PHE A 324 -5.18 -5.63 -19.20
CA PHE A 324 -6.59 -5.76 -18.81
C PHE A 324 -7.36 -4.45 -18.91
N ARG A 325 -6.75 -3.30 -18.62
CA ARG A 325 -7.41 -1.98 -18.70
C ARG A 325 -7.82 -1.65 -20.13
N HIS A 326 -7.00 -1.95 -21.12
CA HIS A 326 -7.35 -1.74 -22.53
C HIS A 326 -8.63 -2.51 -22.94
N ARG A 327 -8.91 -3.63 -22.31
CA ARG A 327 -10.12 -4.42 -22.54
C ARG A 327 -11.34 -3.94 -21.77
N ALA A 328 -11.15 -3.30 -20.62
CA ALA A 328 -12.24 -2.68 -19.86
C ALA A 328 -12.84 -1.47 -20.60
N THR A 329 -12.02 -0.67 -21.27
CA THR A 329 -12.45 0.52 -22.03
C THR A 329 -13.17 0.17 -23.33
N SER A 330 -12.81 -0.93 -23.99
CA SER A 330 -13.40 -1.33 -25.28
C SER A 330 -14.89 -1.70 -25.18
N ARG A 331 -15.40 -2.09 -24.01
CA ARG A 331 -16.81 -2.45 -23.81
C ARG A 331 -17.70 -1.23 -23.65
N ASN A 332 -17.23 -0.18 -22.99
CA ASN A 332 -17.99 1.08 -22.87
C ASN A 332 -18.19 1.80 -24.22
N THR A 333 -17.32 1.54 -25.19
CA THR A 333 -17.44 2.12 -26.54
C THR A 333 -18.43 1.33 -27.42
N GLN A 334 -18.61 0.02 -27.19
CA GLN A 334 -19.56 -0.79 -27.94
C GLN A 334 -21.00 -0.68 -27.42
N GLU A 335 -21.21 -0.50 -26.12
CA GLU A 335 -22.56 -0.27 -25.56
C GLU A 335 -23.08 1.15 -25.86
N GLY A 336 -22.20 2.14 -26.04
CA GLY A 336 -22.56 3.49 -26.45
C GLY A 336 -23.02 3.63 -27.92
N VAL A 337 -22.69 2.67 -28.79
CA VAL A 337 -23.08 2.67 -30.21
C VAL A 337 -24.38 1.87 -30.48
N ALA A 338 -24.77 1.00 -29.55
CA ALA A 338 -25.99 0.17 -29.69
C ALA A 338 -27.30 0.87 -29.28
N HIS A 339 -27.23 2.09 -28.75
CA HIS A 339 -28.41 2.91 -28.39
C HIS A 339 -28.59 4.17 -29.22
N ALA A 340 -27.95 4.25 -30.39
CA ALA A 340 -28.11 5.35 -31.35
C ALA A 340 -28.49 4.83 -32.75
N VAL A 341 -29.55 4.02 -32.84
CA VAL A 341 -30.28 3.75 -34.10
C VAL A 341 -31.76 3.67 -33.77
#